data_8df584bbecd536afbe2124d3960c48fa
#
_entry.id   8df584bbecd536afbe2124d3960c48fa
#
_cell.length_a   1.000
_cell.length_b   1.000
_cell.length_c   1.000
_cell.angle_alpha   90.00
_cell.angle_beta   90.00
_cell.angle_gamma   90.00
#
_symmetry.space_group_name_H-M   'P 1'
#
loop_
_entity.id
_entity.type
_entity.pdbx_description
1 polymer ?
#
loop_
_entity_poly.entity_id
_entity_poly.type
_entity_poly.pdbx_seq_one_letter_code
_entity_poly.pdbx_strand_id
1 'polypeptide(L)'
;MKKRLLKILMLLFLIGNLTFSEYVVKDGKVFYNGKEVWVEDMKSFRILNDKISADSQNVYFRGYRTISPYGRNSKDFIGVFSKERKEEQKEIKYDVKKIELIPSREKDRYFYFFKYNKKIYAVYGLGGESFFGIQDVDYETFKEVSGSFVKDKNKVYFVRLSGGFCSYSGDYCQSFFLGMPEIKGIVPKNFKVIIDNSDYDKIFVENDGKLYFMKSNPYSEEDFKLEELKQVDVKTFKPLEYKLIKDKNNIYFFKDNKFIKFEEADANTFEVIGNGYARDKSNIYFLYPNLEYMMPIKMEADRKSFNLIKVGQDYTSYAKDRKNIYCEGRILEGADYKTFRIFKEKDENREEIVKIKDKNHEYDENCQIKDKNKF
;
A
#
# COMPACT_ATOMS: atom_id res chain seq x y z
N MET A 1 -33.61 21.09 -31.29
CA MET A 1 -33.44 21.26 -29.85
C MET A 1 -33.53 19.97 -29.03
N LYS A 2 -34.52 19.10 -29.19
CA LYS A 2 -34.68 17.85 -28.39
C LYS A 2 -33.51 16.86 -28.46
N LYS A 3 -32.79 16.72 -29.60
CA LYS A 3 -31.63 15.82 -29.74
C LYS A 3 -30.36 16.28 -29.00
N ARG A 4 -30.20 17.60 -28.73
CA ARG A 4 -29.07 18.13 -27.94
C ARG A 4 -29.32 17.96 -26.43
N LEU A 5 -30.57 18.12 -25.98
CA LEU A 5 -30.92 17.89 -24.57
C LEU A 5 -30.75 16.43 -24.16
N LEU A 6 -31.08 15.47 -25.04
CA LEU A 6 -30.92 14.04 -24.79
C LEU A 6 -29.45 13.62 -24.70
N LYS A 7 -28.54 14.24 -25.49
CA LYS A 7 -27.09 13.99 -25.36
C LYS A 7 -26.48 14.56 -24.07
N ILE A 8 -26.98 15.71 -23.61
CA ILE A 8 -26.54 16.29 -22.35
C ILE A 8 -27.06 15.48 -21.17
N LEU A 9 -28.31 14.97 -21.21
CA LEU A 9 -28.81 14.03 -20.18
C LEU A 9 -28.06 12.68 -20.20
N MET A 10 -27.69 12.12 -21.36
CA MET A 10 -26.86 10.91 -21.41
C MET A 10 -25.43 11.13 -20.94
N LEU A 11 -24.85 12.31 -21.18
CA LEU A 11 -23.52 12.64 -20.63
C LEU A 11 -23.56 12.78 -19.10
N LEU A 12 -24.65 13.30 -18.53
CA LEU A 12 -24.85 13.38 -17.07
C LEU A 12 -25.12 12.00 -16.44
N PHE A 13 -25.66 11.03 -17.20
CA PHE A 13 -25.85 9.66 -16.71
C PHE A 13 -24.57 8.80 -16.81
N LEU A 14 -23.63 9.13 -17.68
CA LEU A 14 -22.33 8.45 -17.79
C LEU A 14 -21.28 8.97 -16.77
N ILE A 15 -21.56 10.11 -16.10
CA ILE A 15 -20.71 10.64 -15.00
C ILE A 15 -21.18 10.08 -13.63
N GLY A 16 -22.27 9.30 -13.62
CA GLY A 16 -22.97 8.83 -12.41
C GLY A 16 -22.34 7.72 -11.60
N ASN A 17 -21.09 7.29 -11.87
CA ASN A 17 -20.43 6.23 -11.08
C ASN A 17 -18.98 6.53 -10.69
N LEU A 18 -18.56 7.79 -10.70
CA LEU A 18 -17.38 8.20 -9.96
C LEU A 18 -17.85 8.58 -8.55
N THR A 19 -17.81 7.64 -7.63
CA THR A 19 -17.98 7.91 -6.21
C THR A 19 -16.80 8.73 -5.71
N PHE A 20 -16.85 10.05 -5.97
CA PHE A 20 -16.01 10.98 -5.26
C PHE A 20 -16.53 11.00 -3.82
N SER A 21 -15.70 10.62 -2.87
CA SER A 21 -15.98 10.82 -1.45
C SER A 21 -15.96 12.32 -1.19
N GLU A 22 -17.11 12.94 -1.08
CA GLU A 22 -17.23 14.40 -0.99
C GLU A 22 -18.20 14.83 0.10
N TYR A 23 -17.82 15.93 0.79
CA TYR A 23 -18.77 16.67 1.59
C TYR A 23 -19.65 17.56 0.71
N VAL A 24 -20.97 17.49 0.93
CA VAL A 24 -21.95 18.32 0.24
C VAL A 24 -22.82 19.03 1.29
N VAL A 25 -23.00 20.35 1.13
CA VAL A 25 -23.97 21.12 1.92
C VAL A 25 -25.20 21.35 1.09
N LYS A 26 -26.35 20.85 1.56
CA LYS A 26 -27.65 20.96 0.89
C LYS A 26 -28.74 21.20 1.91
N ASP A 27 -29.61 22.17 1.65
CA ASP A 27 -30.79 22.48 2.49
C ASP A 27 -30.43 22.71 3.99
N GLY A 28 -29.28 23.36 4.24
CA GLY A 28 -28.80 23.62 5.60
C GLY A 28 -28.24 22.42 6.34
N LYS A 29 -28.03 21.29 5.64
CA LYS A 29 -27.46 20.05 6.17
C LYS A 29 -26.18 19.70 5.45
N VAL A 30 -25.32 18.96 6.13
CA VAL A 30 -24.07 18.43 5.59
C VAL A 30 -24.22 16.93 5.30
N PHE A 31 -23.70 16.51 4.16
CA PHE A 31 -23.66 15.10 3.77
C PHE A 31 -22.23 14.73 3.42
N TYR A 32 -21.86 13.48 3.71
CA TYR A 32 -20.64 12.83 3.24
C TYR A 32 -21.00 11.49 2.60
N ASN A 33 -20.68 11.32 1.32
CA ASN A 33 -21.10 10.14 0.56
C ASN A 33 -22.60 9.82 0.68
N GLY A 34 -23.43 10.85 0.64
CA GLY A 34 -24.89 10.73 0.73
C GLY A 34 -25.46 10.46 2.12
N LYS A 35 -24.62 10.28 3.14
CA LYS A 35 -25.04 10.16 4.55
C LYS A 35 -25.02 11.51 5.24
N GLU A 36 -26.05 11.85 5.98
CA GLU A 36 -26.13 13.11 6.76
C GLU A 36 -25.05 13.09 7.87
N VAL A 37 -24.31 14.18 7.96
CA VAL A 37 -23.29 14.45 8.98
C VAL A 37 -23.85 15.44 9.98
N TRP A 38 -23.86 15.04 11.25
CA TRP A 38 -24.28 15.94 12.32
C TRP A 38 -23.19 16.96 12.60
N VAL A 39 -23.49 18.25 12.38
CA VAL A 39 -22.60 19.39 12.60
C VAL A 39 -23.09 20.22 13.77
N GLU A 40 -22.25 20.48 14.77
CA GLU A 40 -22.62 21.21 15.99
C GLU A 40 -22.80 22.71 15.73
N ASP A 41 -21.97 23.31 14.89
CA ASP A 41 -22.02 24.73 14.54
C ASP A 41 -21.98 24.96 13.03
N MET A 42 -23.15 24.91 12.41
CA MET A 42 -23.30 25.15 10.98
C MET A 42 -22.81 26.54 10.52
N LYS A 43 -22.82 27.56 11.41
CA LYS A 43 -22.40 28.91 11.02
C LYS A 43 -20.89 29.00 10.78
N SER A 44 -20.12 28.21 11.51
CA SER A 44 -18.66 28.19 11.36
C SER A 44 -18.19 27.02 10.48
N PHE A 45 -19.09 26.10 10.09
CA PHE A 45 -18.74 24.91 9.34
C PHE A 45 -18.03 25.23 8.02
N ARG A 46 -16.94 24.52 7.76
CA ARG A 46 -16.14 24.59 6.53
C ARG A 46 -15.66 23.23 6.09
N ILE A 47 -15.74 23.01 4.81
CA ILE A 47 -15.06 21.89 4.13
C ILE A 47 -13.62 22.34 3.90
N LEU A 48 -12.67 21.55 4.39
CA LEU A 48 -11.22 21.81 4.28
C LEU A 48 -10.62 21.06 3.09
N ASN A 49 -11.07 19.82 2.85
CA ASN A 49 -10.84 19.04 1.63
C ASN A 49 -11.96 18.00 1.45
N ASP A 50 -11.79 17.09 0.50
CA ASP A 50 -12.73 16.00 0.21
C ASP A 50 -13.03 15.06 1.40
N LYS A 51 -12.16 15.01 2.40
CA LYS A 51 -12.26 14.09 3.55
C LYS A 51 -12.31 14.76 4.91
N ILE A 52 -11.93 16.04 4.99
CA ILE A 52 -11.86 16.78 6.24
C ILE A 52 -12.75 18.01 6.19
N SER A 53 -13.55 18.17 7.22
CA SER A 53 -14.28 19.39 7.49
C SER A 53 -14.18 19.75 8.97
N ALA A 54 -14.54 20.98 9.33
CA ALA A 54 -14.51 21.44 10.71
C ALA A 54 -15.57 22.50 10.98
N ASP A 55 -16.02 22.58 12.22
CA ASP A 55 -16.73 23.71 12.78
C ASP A 55 -15.97 24.29 13.97
N SER A 56 -16.55 25.25 14.68
CA SER A 56 -15.90 25.88 15.83
C SER A 56 -15.65 24.93 17.01
N GLN A 57 -16.26 23.77 17.01
CA GLN A 57 -16.20 22.82 18.11
C GLN A 57 -15.53 21.49 17.75
N ASN A 58 -15.60 21.09 16.46
CA ASN A 58 -15.19 19.77 16.05
C ASN A 58 -14.41 19.77 14.73
N VAL A 59 -13.56 18.76 14.57
CA VAL A 59 -13.02 18.34 13.30
C VAL A 59 -13.75 17.05 12.88
N TYR A 60 -14.10 16.95 11.61
CA TYR A 60 -14.78 15.79 11.03
C TYR A 60 -13.87 15.14 10.00
N PHE A 61 -13.79 13.84 10.04
CA PHE A 61 -13.02 13.06 9.09
C PHE A 61 -13.91 12.01 8.43
N ARG A 62 -14.00 12.03 7.10
CA ARG A 62 -14.86 11.13 6.32
C ARG A 62 -16.33 11.12 6.79
N GLY A 63 -16.84 12.26 7.22
CA GLY A 63 -18.21 12.39 7.70
C GLY A 63 -18.42 12.01 9.17
N TYR A 64 -17.41 11.55 9.86
CA TYR A 64 -17.49 11.24 11.30
C TYR A 64 -16.86 12.35 12.12
N ARG A 65 -17.52 12.67 13.22
CA ARG A 65 -16.95 13.55 14.24
C ARG A 65 -15.75 12.87 14.86
N THR A 66 -14.60 13.51 14.79
CA THR A 66 -13.40 13.00 15.45
C THR A 66 -13.51 13.18 16.96
N ILE A 67 -13.12 12.17 17.70
CA ILE A 67 -13.07 12.23 19.15
C ILE A 67 -11.61 12.51 19.52
N SER A 68 -11.39 13.57 20.32
CA SER A 68 -10.08 13.70 20.97
C SER A 68 -9.82 12.42 21.77
N PRO A 69 -8.68 11.75 21.59
CA PRO A 69 -8.36 10.55 22.38
C PRO A 69 -8.36 10.81 23.89
N TYR A 70 -8.47 12.08 24.29
CA TYR A 70 -8.53 12.51 25.68
C TYR A 70 -9.96 12.78 26.20
N GLY A 71 -11.01 12.55 25.40
CA GLY A 71 -12.40 12.83 25.78
C GLY A 71 -13.35 11.67 25.60
N ARG A 72 -13.45 10.80 26.54
CA ARG A 72 -14.50 10.02 27.21
C ARG A 72 -13.89 8.79 27.86
N ASN A 73 -13.79 8.83 29.24
CA ASN A 73 -13.62 7.67 30.12
C ASN A 73 -12.66 6.55 29.71
N SER A 74 -11.48 6.83 29.17
CA SER A 74 -10.47 5.78 29.06
C SER A 74 -9.59 5.75 30.31
N LYS A 75 -10.10 5.10 31.35
CA LYS A 75 -9.26 4.66 32.50
C LYS A 75 -8.20 3.65 32.06
N ASP A 76 -8.28 3.10 30.87
CA ASP A 76 -7.51 1.95 30.40
C ASP A 76 -6.33 2.31 29.48
N PHE A 77 -6.08 3.61 29.21
CA PHE A 77 -4.93 4.05 28.39
C PHE A 77 -3.80 4.66 29.23
N ILE A 78 -3.30 3.91 30.20
CA ILE A 78 -2.15 4.27 31.02
C ILE A 78 -0.95 3.46 30.50
N GLY A 79 -0.20 4.00 29.57
CA GLY A 79 1.02 3.32 29.15
C GLY A 79 2.22 4.23 28.92
N VAL A 80 2.11 5.36 28.22
CA VAL A 80 3.31 6.09 27.79
C VAL A 80 3.29 7.62 28.01
N PHE A 81 2.15 8.26 28.28
CA PHE A 81 2.05 9.73 28.33
C PHE A 81 1.43 10.29 29.63
N SER A 82 1.88 9.85 30.78
CA SER A 82 1.16 10.05 32.05
C SER A 82 1.44 11.35 32.83
N LYS A 83 2.26 12.29 32.38
CA LYS A 83 2.59 13.47 33.22
C LYS A 83 1.95 14.81 32.84
N GLU A 84 1.42 14.99 31.64
CA GLU A 84 0.90 16.31 31.18
C GLU A 84 -0.63 16.40 31.05
N ARG A 85 -1.37 15.39 31.50
CA ARG A 85 -2.81 15.18 31.23
C ARG A 85 -3.79 16.17 31.89
N LYS A 86 -3.39 16.99 32.82
CA LYS A 86 -4.35 17.80 33.59
C LYS A 86 -4.67 19.16 32.98
N GLU A 87 -3.90 19.66 32.02
CA GLU A 87 -4.11 21.00 31.45
C GLU A 87 -4.86 21.03 30.10
N GLU A 88 -4.97 19.91 29.37
CA GLU A 88 -5.55 19.88 28.02
C GLU A 88 -7.05 19.52 27.93
N GLN A 89 -7.76 19.38 29.06
CA GLN A 89 -9.20 19.08 29.07
C GLN A 89 -10.12 20.30 28.86
N LYS A 90 -9.58 21.45 28.49
CA LYS A 90 -10.42 22.58 28.05
C LYS A 90 -11.00 22.29 26.69
N GLU A 91 -12.33 22.42 26.54
CA GLU A 91 -13.00 22.47 25.23
C GLU A 91 -12.22 23.36 24.28
N ILE A 92 -11.58 22.78 23.30
CA ILE A 92 -10.85 23.54 22.29
C ILE A 92 -11.90 24.09 21.34
N LYS A 93 -12.11 25.40 21.36
CA LYS A 93 -12.90 26.09 20.33
C LYS A 93 -11.99 26.45 19.17
N TYR A 94 -12.30 25.92 18.01
CA TYR A 94 -11.52 26.15 16.79
C TYR A 94 -11.98 27.44 16.08
N ASP A 95 -11.05 28.33 15.78
CA ASP A 95 -11.25 29.27 14.69
C ASP A 95 -10.94 28.56 13.37
N VAL A 96 -11.95 28.02 12.74
CA VAL A 96 -11.84 27.18 11.53
C VAL A 96 -11.07 27.87 10.40
N LYS A 97 -11.08 29.21 10.39
CA LYS A 97 -10.33 30.01 9.40
C LYS A 97 -8.82 29.88 9.55
N LYS A 98 -8.35 29.48 10.72
CA LYS A 98 -6.92 29.31 11.04
C LYS A 98 -6.45 27.88 10.93
N ILE A 99 -7.32 26.94 10.58
CA ILE A 99 -6.93 25.57 10.30
C ILE A 99 -6.29 25.53 8.91
N GLU A 100 -5.04 25.12 8.85
CA GLU A 100 -4.26 24.97 7.62
C GLU A 100 -3.91 23.49 7.43
N LEU A 101 -4.45 22.87 6.37
CA LEU A 101 -4.10 21.49 6.04
C LEU A 101 -2.67 21.40 5.51
N ILE A 102 -1.94 20.41 5.97
CA ILE A 102 -0.65 20.06 5.40
C ILE A 102 -0.92 19.24 4.13
N PRO A 103 -0.40 19.70 2.97
CA PRO A 103 -0.65 19.01 1.71
C PRO A 103 -0.21 17.55 1.76
N SER A 104 -1.10 16.65 1.35
CA SER A 104 -0.80 15.23 1.20
C SER A 104 -0.62 14.87 -0.27
N ARG A 105 0.34 13.99 -0.57
CA ARG A 105 0.59 13.46 -1.90
C ARG A 105 -0.31 12.28 -2.25
N GLU A 106 -0.91 11.65 -1.25
CA GLU A 106 -1.77 10.48 -1.42
C GLU A 106 -3.24 10.85 -1.21
N LYS A 107 -4.13 10.37 -2.09
CA LYS A 107 -5.56 10.69 -2.06
C LYS A 107 -6.36 9.87 -1.06
N ASP A 108 -6.01 8.60 -0.84
CA ASP A 108 -6.83 7.65 -0.06
C ASP A 108 -6.16 7.19 1.22
N ARG A 109 -5.77 8.17 2.05
CA ARG A 109 -5.13 7.92 3.33
C ARG A 109 -6.12 7.77 4.47
N TYR A 110 -5.65 7.08 5.50
CA TYR A 110 -6.36 6.93 6.78
C TYR A 110 -5.96 8.00 7.80
N PHE A 111 -5.09 8.93 7.45
CA PHE A 111 -4.67 10.04 8.30
C PHE A 111 -4.26 11.28 7.49
N TYR A 112 -4.39 12.46 8.12
CA TYR A 112 -3.97 13.74 7.59
C TYR A 112 -3.41 14.61 8.70
N PHE A 113 -2.62 15.62 8.32
CA PHE A 113 -2.07 16.58 9.25
C PHE A 113 -2.62 17.97 8.97
N PHE A 114 -2.78 18.76 10.03
CA PHE A 114 -3.13 20.16 9.93
C PHE A 114 -2.43 21.02 10.98
N LYS A 115 -2.26 22.28 10.67
CA LYS A 115 -1.69 23.31 11.52
C LYS A 115 -2.81 24.11 12.21
N TYR A 116 -2.68 24.35 13.51
CA TYR A 116 -3.56 25.20 14.25
C TYR A 116 -2.87 25.73 15.51
N ASN A 117 -2.94 27.05 15.78
CA ASN A 117 -2.38 27.70 16.97
C ASN A 117 -0.94 27.26 17.30
N LYS A 118 -0.05 27.31 16.30
CA LYS A 118 1.36 26.90 16.41
C LYS A 118 1.59 25.46 16.85
N LYS A 119 0.60 24.62 16.70
CA LYS A 119 0.68 23.15 16.91
C LYS A 119 0.36 22.39 15.64
N ILE A 120 0.90 21.20 15.51
CA ILE A 120 0.56 20.25 14.46
C ILE A 120 -0.40 19.23 15.04
N TYR A 121 -1.45 18.92 14.31
CA TYR A 121 -2.42 17.90 14.67
C TYR A 121 -2.47 16.83 13.59
N ALA A 122 -2.67 15.59 13.99
CA ALA A 122 -3.03 14.50 13.11
C ALA A 122 -4.48 14.12 13.32
N VAL A 123 -5.21 13.90 12.22
CA VAL A 123 -6.53 13.28 12.20
C VAL A 123 -6.45 11.96 11.48
N TYR A 124 -7.03 10.90 12.06
CA TYR A 124 -6.94 9.55 11.52
C TYR A 124 -8.15 8.70 11.93
N GLY A 125 -8.39 7.61 11.22
CA GLY A 125 -9.44 6.66 11.60
C GLY A 125 -9.71 5.58 10.55
N LEU A 126 -10.18 4.44 11.05
CA LEU A 126 -10.71 3.30 10.31
C LEU A 126 -12.06 2.86 10.91
N GLY A 127 -12.93 3.84 11.25
CA GLY A 127 -14.22 3.57 11.88
C GLY A 127 -14.33 3.99 13.36
N GLY A 128 -13.28 4.64 13.87
CA GLY A 128 -13.25 5.31 15.19
C GLY A 128 -12.31 6.49 15.06
N GLU A 129 -12.81 7.59 14.46
CA GLU A 129 -12.01 8.74 14.06
C GLU A 129 -11.46 9.48 15.28
N SER A 130 -10.16 9.72 15.25
CA SER A 130 -9.41 10.35 16.34
C SER A 130 -8.55 11.49 15.82
N PHE A 131 -8.25 12.45 16.69
CA PHE A 131 -7.22 13.47 16.40
C PHE A 131 -6.40 13.74 17.66
N PHE A 132 -5.15 14.12 17.48
CA PHE A 132 -4.27 14.53 18.59
C PHE A 132 -3.20 15.53 18.14
N GLY A 133 -2.70 16.31 19.09
CA GLY A 133 -1.58 17.22 18.87
C GLY A 133 -0.25 16.46 18.87
N ILE A 134 0.58 16.76 17.89
CA ILE A 134 1.92 16.20 17.77
C ILE A 134 2.89 17.07 18.56
N GLN A 135 3.66 16.46 19.44
CA GLN A 135 4.66 17.13 20.26
C GLN A 135 6.04 17.05 19.59
N ASP A 136 6.96 17.90 20.03
CA ASP A 136 8.39 17.90 19.67
C ASP A 136 8.71 17.98 18.17
N VAL A 137 7.86 18.68 17.41
CA VAL A 137 8.06 18.97 15.98
C VAL A 137 8.20 20.47 15.74
N ASP A 138 9.01 20.85 14.75
CA ASP A 138 9.11 22.25 14.35
C ASP A 138 7.91 22.63 13.47
N TYR A 139 7.04 23.48 14.03
CA TYR A 139 5.78 23.90 13.39
C TYR A 139 5.98 24.50 12.00
N GLU A 140 6.99 25.34 11.83
CA GLU A 140 7.17 26.11 10.60
C GLU A 140 7.59 25.21 9.43
N THR A 141 8.44 24.25 9.70
CA THR A 141 9.06 23.41 8.68
C THR A 141 8.46 22.01 8.55
N PHE A 142 7.51 21.66 9.42
CA PHE A 142 6.85 20.36 9.38
C PHE A 142 6.09 20.17 8.07
N LYS A 143 6.36 19.07 7.40
CA LYS A 143 5.72 18.70 6.13
C LYS A 143 5.71 17.20 5.91
N GLU A 144 4.78 16.77 5.07
CA GLU A 144 4.78 15.42 4.51
C GLU A 144 5.82 15.28 3.41
N VAL A 145 6.49 14.13 3.39
CA VAL A 145 7.44 13.73 2.34
C VAL A 145 6.81 12.68 1.43
N SER A 146 6.13 11.71 2.02
CA SER A 146 5.38 10.66 1.33
C SER A 146 4.32 10.07 2.26
N GLY A 147 3.62 9.03 1.82
CA GLY A 147 2.62 8.33 2.61
C GLY A 147 3.08 7.88 3.97
N SER A 148 4.31 7.41 4.07
CA SER A 148 4.87 6.87 5.31
C SER A 148 5.83 7.81 6.01
N PHE A 149 6.15 8.99 5.46
CA PHE A 149 7.16 9.86 6.04
C PHE A 149 6.72 11.32 6.16
N VAL A 150 6.99 11.87 7.32
CA VAL A 150 6.94 13.33 7.57
C VAL A 150 8.29 13.79 8.11
N LYS A 151 8.59 15.06 7.95
CA LYS A 151 9.80 15.68 8.49
C LYS A 151 9.60 17.13 8.86
N ASP A 152 10.48 17.61 9.71
CA ASP A 152 10.76 19.02 9.91
C ASP A 152 12.24 19.32 9.58
N LYS A 153 12.73 20.49 9.96
CA LYS A 153 14.15 20.86 9.75
C LYS A 153 15.13 20.04 10.59
N ASN A 154 14.66 19.45 11.71
CA ASN A 154 15.50 18.77 12.70
C ASN A 154 15.45 17.25 12.56
N LYS A 155 14.29 16.69 12.19
CA LYS A 155 14.00 15.26 12.29
C LYS A 155 13.20 14.73 11.12
N VAL A 156 13.33 13.43 10.88
CA VAL A 156 12.47 12.64 9.99
C VAL A 156 11.72 11.62 10.83
N TYR A 157 10.44 11.47 10.56
CA TYR A 157 9.56 10.54 11.27
C TYR A 157 8.94 9.55 10.30
N PHE A 158 8.82 8.31 10.75
CA PHE A 158 8.03 7.31 10.06
C PHE A 158 6.61 7.31 10.62
N VAL A 159 5.62 7.47 9.75
CA VAL A 159 4.21 7.50 10.15
C VAL A 159 3.60 6.13 9.94
N ARG A 160 3.03 5.56 11.00
CA ARG A 160 2.32 4.29 10.92
C ARG A 160 0.99 4.36 11.66
N LEU A 161 0.03 3.65 11.14
CA LEU A 161 -1.16 3.26 11.89
C LEU A 161 -0.91 1.87 12.46
N SER A 162 -0.82 1.76 13.77
CA SER A 162 -0.77 0.48 14.46
C SER A 162 -2.05 0.30 15.25
N GLY A 163 -2.54 -0.88 15.31
CA GLY A 163 -3.66 -1.17 16.19
C GLY A 163 -4.66 -2.13 15.63
N GLY A 164 -5.44 -2.52 16.39
CA GLY A 164 -6.71 -2.98 16.76
C GLY A 164 -7.20 -4.17 15.98
N PHE A 165 -7.18 -5.29 16.66
CA PHE A 165 -8.06 -6.41 16.30
C PHE A 165 -9.44 -6.16 16.91
N CYS A 166 -10.50 -6.24 16.10
CA CYS A 166 -11.82 -6.51 16.64
C CYS A 166 -11.92 -8.00 16.92
N SER A 167 -12.35 -8.37 18.12
CA SER A 167 -12.67 -9.77 18.40
C SER A 167 -13.79 -10.24 17.48
N TYR A 168 -13.80 -11.51 17.13
CA TYR A 168 -14.85 -12.13 16.27
C TYR A 168 -16.26 -11.97 16.84
N SER A 169 -16.40 -11.67 18.15
CA SER A 169 -17.67 -11.42 18.86
C SER A 169 -18.16 -9.98 18.77
N GLY A 170 -17.38 -9.05 18.20
CA GLY A 170 -17.80 -7.65 18.06
C GLY A 170 -17.73 -6.81 19.35
N ASP A 171 -17.38 -7.42 20.48
CA ASP A 171 -17.46 -6.75 21.79
C ASP A 171 -16.20 -5.97 22.18
N TYR A 172 -15.14 -6.10 21.39
CA TYR A 172 -13.86 -5.41 21.68
C TYR A 172 -13.16 -5.00 20.38
N CYS A 173 -13.18 -3.71 20.09
CA CYS A 173 -12.34 -3.12 19.05
C CYS A 173 -11.24 -2.31 19.72
N GLN A 174 -9.98 -2.72 19.57
CA GLN A 174 -8.85 -1.89 19.99
C GLN A 174 -8.73 -0.68 19.07
N SER A 175 -8.45 0.46 19.67
CA SER A 175 -8.27 1.71 18.93
C SER A 175 -7.00 1.68 18.09
N PHE A 176 -7.07 2.23 16.89
CA PHE A 176 -5.87 2.48 16.09
C PHE A 176 -5.03 3.60 16.70
N PHE A 177 -3.73 3.46 16.62
CA PHE A 177 -2.77 4.48 17.02
C PHE A 177 -1.98 4.96 15.82
N LEU A 178 -1.85 6.27 15.70
CA LEU A 178 -0.88 6.86 14.81
C LEU A 178 0.44 7.01 15.56
N GLY A 179 1.42 6.20 15.21
CA GLY A 179 2.79 6.32 15.71
C GLY A 179 3.64 7.17 14.77
N MET A 180 4.56 7.94 15.34
CA MET A 180 5.52 8.75 14.58
C MET A 180 6.93 8.61 15.17
N PRO A 181 7.53 7.42 15.17
CA PRO A 181 8.90 7.25 15.65
C PRO A 181 9.89 8.06 14.82
N GLU A 182 10.83 8.71 15.50
CA GLU A 182 11.94 9.40 14.84
C GLU A 182 12.89 8.39 14.20
N ILE A 183 13.31 8.66 12.97
CA ILE A 183 14.35 7.89 12.30
C ILE A 183 15.70 8.51 12.62
N LYS A 184 16.45 7.84 13.48
CA LYS A 184 17.76 8.32 13.94
C LYS A 184 18.82 8.21 12.84
N GLY A 185 19.79 9.12 12.88
CA GLY A 185 20.96 9.09 11.99
C GLY A 185 20.70 9.60 10.56
N ILE A 186 19.54 10.20 10.32
CA ILE A 186 19.14 10.77 9.03
C ILE A 186 19.26 12.30 9.07
N VAL A 187 19.80 12.88 8.00
CA VAL A 187 19.86 14.34 7.82
C VAL A 187 18.62 14.80 7.08
N PRO A 188 17.68 15.52 7.74
CA PRO A 188 16.37 15.83 7.14
C PRO A 188 16.45 16.61 5.83
N LYS A 189 17.43 17.50 5.69
CA LYS A 189 17.64 18.31 4.48
C LYS A 189 17.82 17.45 3.23
N ASN A 190 18.55 16.35 3.35
CA ASN A 190 18.93 15.49 2.23
C ASN A 190 18.09 14.22 2.10
N PHE A 191 17.09 14.07 2.98
CA PHE A 191 16.20 12.92 2.98
C PHE A 191 15.24 12.93 1.79
N LYS A 192 15.26 11.85 1.01
CA LYS A 192 14.36 11.61 -0.13
C LYS A 192 13.77 10.22 -0.04
N VAL A 193 12.50 10.11 -0.30
CA VAL A 193 11.82 8.82 -0.48
C VAL A 193 11.87 8.47 -1.95
N ILE A 194 12.43 7.30 -2.27
CA ILE A 194 12.51 6.78 -3.64
C ILE A 194 11.26 5.95 -3.94
N ILE A 195 10.90 5.08 -3.00
CA ILE A 195 9.71 4.24 -3.07
C ILE A 195 9.10 4.20 -1.69
N ASP A 196 7.81 4.42 -1.66
CA ASP A 196 6.96 4.25 -0.50
C ASP A 196 5.76 3.42 -0.94
N ASN A 197 5.91 2.10 -0.90
CA ASN A 197 4.79 1.21 -1.10
C ASN A 197 4.25 0.81 0.26
N SER A 198 3.03 1.23 0.55
CA SER A 198 2.34 1.01 1.82
C SER A 198 2.19 -0.46 2.22
N ASP A 199 2.44 -1.38 1.32
CA ASP A 199 2.52 -2.82 1.60
C ASP A 199 3.83 -3.23 2.31
N TYR A 200 4.37 -2.35 3.14
CA TYR A 200 5.46 -2.48 4.13
C TYR A 200 6.77 -3.12 3.68
N ASP A 201 6.79 -3.81 2.56
CA ASP A 201 7.93 -4.61 2.10
C ASP A 201 8.85 -3.90 1.11
N LYS A 202 8.56 -2.64 0.74
CA LYS A 202 9.31 -1.94 -0.32
C LYS A 202 9.42 -0.44 -0.05
N ILE A 203 10.05 -0.09 1.04
CA ILE A 203 10.37 1.31 1.33
C ILE A 203 11.87 1.53 1.13
N PHE A 204 12.20 2.36 0.14
CA PHE A 204 13.57 2.76 -0.14
C PHE A 204 13.72 4.27 -0.01
N VAL A 205 14.75 4.69 0.69
CA VAL A 205 15.05 6.11 0.89
C VAL A 205 16.51 6.41 0.56
N GLU A 206 16.76 7.63 0.11
CA GLU A 206 18.09 8.17 -0.09
C GLU A 206 18.37 9.25 0.96
N ASN A 207 19.56 9.20 1.55
CA ASN A 207 20.05 10.25 2.41
C ASN A 207 21.55 10.39 2.26
N ASP A 208 22.03 11.61 1.97
CA ASP A 208 23.45 11.91 1.74
C ASP A 208 24.14 11.01 0.69
N GLY A 209 23.42 10.70 -0.39
CA GLY A 209 23.93 9.86 -1.46
C GLY A 209 24.03 8.36 -1.13
N LYS A 210 23.45 7.94 -0.02
CA LYS A 210 23.36 6.56 0.41
C LYS A 210 21.94 6.05 0.24
N LEU A 211 21.80 4.79 -0.15
CA LEU A 211 20.53 4.10 -0.27
C LEU A 211 20.26 3.29 0.98
N TYR A 212 19.04 3.42 1.48
CA TYR A 212 18.58 2.64 2.63
C TYR A 212 17.31 1.89 2.28
N PHE A 213 17.17 0.73 2.86
CA PHE A 213 15.97 -0.08 2.87
C PHE A 213 15.37 -0.06 4.27
N MET A 214 14.05 0.15 4.35
CA MET A 214 13.36 0.11 5.64
C MET A 214 12.96 -1.33 5.95
N LYS A 215 13.54 -1.86 7.01
CA LYS A 215 13.04 -3.07 7.66
C LYS A 215 11.90 -2.68 8.58
N SER A 216 10.76 -3.27 8.38
CA SER A 216 9.62 -3.11 9.29
C SER A 216 9.25 -4.47 9.87
N ASN A 217 9.20 -4.55 11.17
CA ASN A 217 8.43 -5.60 11.83
C ASN A 217 7.09 -4.98 12.22
N PRO A 218 5.97 -5.33 11.55
CA PRO A 218 4.68 -4.71 11.85
C PRO A 218 4.18 -4.98 13.28
N TYR A 219 4.83 -5.89 13.99
CA TYR A 219 4.46 -6.33 15.35
C TYR A 219 5.35 -5.77 16.46
N SER A 220 6.42 -5.00 16.16
CA SER A 220 7.34 -4.45 17.15
C SER A 220 7.44 -2.93 17.03
N GLU A 221 7.36 -2.24 18.16
CA GLU A 221 7.56 -0.78 18.22
C GLU A 221 9.03 -0.38 18.04
N GLU A 222 9.97 -1.27 18.28
CA GLU A 222 11.40 -1.00 18.26
C GLU A 222 12.10 -1.27 16.91
N ASP A 223 11.40 -1.90 15.94
CA ASP A 223 12.05 -2.49 14.77
C ASP A 223 11.94 -1.67 13.46
N PHE A 224 11.72 -0.35 13.56
CA PHE A 224 11.86 0.52 12.37
C PHE A 224 13.32 0.91 12.20
N LYS A 225 14.01 0.15 11.38
CA LYS A 225 15.43 0.39 11.12
C LYS A 225 15.68 0.59 9.63
N LEU A 226 16.34 1.69 9.31
CA LEU A 226 16.92 1.88 7.99
C LEU A 226 18.25 1.11 7.90
N GLU A 227 18.33 0.20 6.96
CA GLU A 227 19.55 -0.54 6.66
C GLU A 227 20.21 0.02 5.40
N GLU A 228 21.45 0.46 5.50
CA GLU A 228 22.23 0.97 4.36
C GLU A 228 22.57 -0.16 3.39
N LEU A 229 22.21 0.01 2.12
CA LEU A 229 22.54 -0.90 1.03
C LEU A 229 23.87 -0.49 0.38
N LYS A 230 24.98 -0.69 1.09
CA LYS A 230 26.33 -0.25 0.69
C LYS A 230 26.80 -0.81 -0.65
N GLN A 231 26.30 -1.98 -1.04
CA GLN A 231 26.67 -2.69 -2.25
C GLN A 231 25.96 -2.19 -3.51
N VAL A 232 24.93 -1.34 -3.37
CA VAL A 232 24.07 -0.90 -4.48
C VAL A 232 24.50 0.47 -4.98
N ASP A 233 24.67 0.63 -6.27
CA ASP A 233 24.91 1.94 -6.89
C ASP A 233 23.61 2.77 -6.88
N VAL A 234 23.57 3.75 -6.00
CA VAL A 234 22.39 4.61 -5.77
C VAL A 234 21.92 5.33 -7.04
N LYS A 235 22.87 5.75 -7.89
CA LYS A 235 22.57 6.54 -9.09
C LYS A 235 21.83 5.74 -10.17
N THR A 236 22.04 4.43 -10.15
CA THR A 236 21.44 3.52 -11.14
C THR A 236 20.47 2.52 -10.54
N PHE A 237 20.19 2.66 -9.24
CA PHE A 237 19.21 1.86 -8.51
C PHE A 237 17.84 1.85 -9.19
N LYS A 238 17.27 0.66 -9.31
CA LYS A 238 15.89 0.44 -9.75
C LYS A 238 15.28 -0.71 -8.96
N PRO A 239 14.12 -0.53 -8.37
CA PRO A 239 13.35 -1.64 -7.84
C PRO A 239 12.73 -2.44 -8.99
N LEU A 240 12.58 -3.72 -8.76
CA LEU A 240 11.89 -4.66 -9.64
C LEU A 240 10.75 -5.33 -8.88
N GLU A 241 9.96 -6.14 -9.57
CA GLU A 241 8.96 -7.01 -8.93
C GLU A 241 9.63 -8.10 -8.07
N TYR A 242 8.82 -8.82 -7.28
CA TYR A 242 9.25 -9.98 -6.49
C TYR A 242 10.43 -9.73 -5.54
N LYS A 243 10.43 -8.57 -4.87
CA LYS A 243 11.48 -8.18 -3.92
C LYS A 243 12.90 -8.19 -4.52
N LEU A 244 12.97 -7.94 -5.83
CA LEU A 244 14.23 -7.73 -6.51
C LEU A 244 14.57 -6.24 -6.59
N ILE A 245 15.84 -5.94 -6.57
CA ILE A 245 16.37 -4.62 -6.93
C ILE A 245 17.54 -4.81 -7.91
N LYS A 246 17.81 -3.78 -8.68
CA LYS A 246 18.99 -3.77 -9.56
C LYS A 246 19.70 -2.43 -9.55
N ASP A 247 20.97 -2.46 -9.87
CA ASP A 247 21.74 -1.31 -10.36
C ASP A 247 22.31 -1.61 -11.76
N LYS A 248 23.19 -0.77 -12.25
CA LYS A 248 23.82 -0.97 -13.58
C LYS A 248 24.63 -2.25 -13.70
N ASN A 249 25.13 -2.80 -12.58
CA ASN A 249 26.08 -3.91 -12.57
C ASN A 249 25.45 -5.22 -12.09
N ASN A 250 24.49 -5.16 -11.19
CA ASN A 250 24.02 -6.32 -10.44
C ASN A 250 22.52 -6.37 -10.27
N ILE A 251 22.00 -7.59 -10.09
CA ILE A 251 20.66 -7.89 -9.56
C ILE A 251 20.82 -8.37 -8.13
N TYR A 252 19.90 -7.96 -7.26
CA TYR A 252 19.86 -8.43 -5.87
C TYR A 252 18.46 -8.93 -5.56
N PHE A 253 18.36 -9.99 -4.78
CA PHE A 253 17.12 -10.53 -4.24
C PHE A 253 17.10 -10.42 -2.71
N PHE A 254 15.91 -10.31 -2.15
CA PHE A 254 15.73 -10.20 -0.70
C PHE A 254 15.60 -11.59 -0.09
N LYS A 255 16.48 -11.92 0.86
CA LYS A 255 16.47 -13.16 1.62
C LYS A 255 17.07 -12.94 3.01
N ASP A 256 16.50 -13.59 4.03
CA ASP A 256 16.97 -13.52 5.42
C ASP A 256 17.19 -12.06 5.89
N ASN A 257 16.21 -11.20 5.57
CA ASN A 257 16.26 -9.76 5.88
C ASN A 257 17.41 -8.99 5.24
N LYS A 258 17.99 -9.45 4.12
CA LYS A 258 19.08 -8.79 3.41
C LYS A 258 18.90 -8.87 1.90
N PHE A 259 19.45 -7.89 1.20
CA PHE A 259 19.63 -7.97 -0.25
C PHE A 259 20.92 -8.69 -0.57
N ILE A 260 20.80 -9.82 -1.26
CA ILE A 260 21.91 -10.70 -1.66
C ILE A 260 22.06 -10.58 -3.18
N LYS A 261 23.29 -10.48 -3.65
CA LYS A 261 23.58 -10.42 -5.08
C LYS A 261 23.20 -11.72 -5.76
N PHE A 262 22.53 -11.60 -6.90
CA PHE A 262 22.19 -12.71 -7.78
C PHE A 262 23.28 -12.85 -8.84
N GLU A 263 24.32 -13.61 -8.53
CA GLU A 263 25.56 -13.71 -9.33
C GLU A 263 25.35 -14.26 -10.75
N GLU A 264 24.31 -15.08 -10.94
CA GLU A 264 24.04 -15.75 -12.22
C GLU A 264 23.34 -14.86 -13.25
N ALA A 265 22.79 -13.70 -12.81
CA ALA A 265 21.97 -12.84 -13.66
C ALA A 265 22.79 -11.69 -14.29
N ASP A 266 22.62 -11.50 -15.59
CA ASP A 266 23.17 -10.35 -16.31
C ASP A 266 22.27 -9.11 -16.12
N ALA A 267 22.72 -8.18 -15.28
CA ALA A 267 21.92 -7.00 -14.92
C ALA A 267 21.52 -6.11 -16.11
N ASN A 268 22.34 -6.06 -17.16
CA ASN A 268 22.08 -5.19 -18.32
C ASN A 268 20.89 -5.66 -19.14
N THR A 269 20.67 -6.97 -19.19
CA THR A 269 19.65 -7.60 -20.03
C THR A 269 18.54 -8.27 -19.23
N PHE A 270 18.64 -8.23 -17.89
CA PHE A 270 17.63 -8.84 -17.00
C PHE A 270 16.31 -8.11 -17.06
N GLU A 271 15.25 -8.86 -17.30
CA GLU A 271 13.87 -8.40 -17.27
C GLU A 271 12.94 -9.41 -16.61
N VAL A 272 12.00 -8.94 -15.83
CA VAL A 272 10.87 -9.72 -15.33
C VAL A 272 9.83 -9.80 -16.43
N ILE A 273 9.41 -11.00 -16.79
CA ILE A 273 8.47 -11.24 -17.89
C ILE A 273 7.06 -11.62 -17.44
N GLY A 274 6.86 -11.75 -16.11
CA GLY A 274 5.55 -11.99 -15.47
C GLY A 274 5.47 -13.32 -14.74
N ASN A 275 4.52 -13.41 -13.82
CA ASN A 275 4.18 -14.61 -13.02
C ASN A 275 5.37 -15.38 -12.44
N GLY A 276 6.31 -14.63 -11.88
CA GLY A 276 7.51 -15.20 -11.27
C GLY A 276 8.59 -15.57 -12.27
N TYR A 277 8.39 -15.37 -13.56
CA TYR A 277 9.44 -15.66 -14.54
C TYR A 277 10.24 -14.40 -14.91
N ALA A 278 11.52 -14.59 -15.08
CA ALA A 278 12.45 -13.57 -15.57
C ALA A 278 13.41 -14.17 -16.59
N ARG A 279 14.09 -13.30 -17.33
CA ARG A 279 15.13 -13.70 -18.26
C ARG A 279 16.23 -12.66 -18.38
N ASP A 280 17.38 -13.09 -18.83
CA ASP A 280 18.44 -12.23 -19.35
C ASP A 280 18.82 -12.63 -20.78
N LYS A 281 19.97 -12.17 -21.28
CA LYS A 281 20.46 -12.54 -22.62
C LYS A 281 20.68 -14.02 -22.82
N SER A 282 20.92 -14.80 -21.75
CA SER A 282 21.37 -16.19 -21.79
C SER A 282 20.43 -17.19 -21.14
N ASN A 283 19.73 -16.78 -20.10
CA ASN A 283 19.05 -17.67 -19.18
C ASN A 283 17.59 -17.30 -18.95
N ILE A 284 16.82 -18.27 -18.47
CA ILE A 284 15.49 -18.10 -17.90
C ILE A 284 15.59 -18.37 -16.39
N TYR A 285 14.83 -17.64 -15.62
CA TYR A 285 14.79 -17.73 -14.16
C TYR A 285 13.35 -17.84 -13.65
N PHE A 286 13.19 -18.46 -12.47
CA PHE A 286 11.96 -18.42 -11.72
C PHE A 286 12.20 -17.76 -10.35
N LEU A 287 11.35 -16.81 -9.95
CA LEU A 287 11.57 -15.85 -8.86
C LEU A 287 10.80 -16.15 -7.58
N TYR A 288 9.98 -17.19 -7.54
CA TYR A 288 9.13 -17.53 -6.38
C TYR A 288 8.37 -16.34 -5.79
N PRO A 289 7.25 -15.91 -6.38
CA PRO A 289 6.56 -14.65 -6.04
C PRO A 289 6.18 -14.48 -4.56
N ASN A 290 5.91 -15.58 -3.87
CA ASN A 290 5.31 -15.56 -2.52
C ASN A 290 6.26 -16.07 -1.42
N LEU A 291 7.53 -16.35 -1.71
CA LEU A 291 8.42 -17.00 -0.76
C LEU A 291 9.63 -16.13 -0.44
N GLU A 292 9.60 -15.47 0.73
CA GLU A 292 10.70 -14.65 1.25
C GLU A 292 12.01 -15.43 1.46
N TYR A 293 11.94 -16.76 1.41
CA TYR A 293 13.03 -17.64 1.79
C TYR A 293 13.65 -18.39 0.60
N MET A 294 13.09 -18.23 -0.60
CA MET A 294 13.62 -18.93 -1.76
C MET A 294 14.47 -18.05 -2.66
N MET A 295 15.61 -18.58 -3.04
CA MET A 295 16.46 -17.95 -4.04
C MET A 295 15.82 -18.06 -5.43
N PRO A 296 15.98 -17.05 -6.29
CA PRO A 296 15.71 -17.21 -7.70
C PRO A 296 16.47 -18.42 -8.24
N ILE A 297 15.81 -19.23 -9.05
CA ILE A 297 16.47 -20.38 -9.69
C ILE A 297 16.66 -20.14 -11.18
N LYS A 298 17.82 -20.55 -11.67
CA LYS A 298 18.07 -20.67 -13.10
C LYS A 298 17.40 -21.93 -13.61
N MET A 299 16.61 -21.79 -14.67
CA MET A 299 15.86 -22.89 -15.27
C MET A 299 16.64 -23.54 -16.42
N GLU A 300 16.51 -24.82 -16.57
CA GLU A 300 16.95 -25.56 -17.76
C GLU A 300 15.90 -25.43 -18.87
N ALA A 301 15.76 -24.25 -19.43
CA ALA A 301 14.79 -23.95 -20.47
C ALA A 301 15.48 -23.41 -21.73
N ASP A 302 14.92 -23.73 -22.91
CA ASP A 302 15.39 -23.14 -24.15
C ASP A 302 14.96 -21.68 -24.26
N ARG A 303 15.89 -20.79 -23.90
CA ARG A 303 15.68 -19.35 -23.86
C ARG A 303 15.06 -18.77 -25.16
N LYS A 304 15.40 -19.33 -26.32
CA LYS A 304 14.94 -18.79 -27.61
C LYS A 304 13.47 -19.06 -27.87
N SER A 305 12.95 -20.17 -27.38
CA SER A 305 11.57 -20.58 -27.58
C SER A 305 10.70 -20.45 -26.33
N PHE A 306 11.26 -20.02 -25.21
CA PHE A 306 10.53 -19.89 -23.97
C PHE A 306 9.46 -18.79 -24.03
N ASN A 307 8.24 -19.15 -23.65
CA ASN A 307 7.10 -18.24 -23.62
C ASN A 307 6.18 -18.56 -22.44
N LEU A 308 5.63 -17.50 -21.83
CA LEU A 308 4.55 -17.66 -20.86
C LEU A 308 3.26 -18.05 -21.58
N ILE A 309 2.48 -18.92 -20.95
CA ILE A 309 1.14 -19.27 -21.45
C ILE A 309 0.13 -18.28 -20.90
N LYS A 310 -0.72 -17.74 -21.79
CA LYS A 310 -1.77 -16.79 -21.45
C LYS A 310 -3.14 -17.39 -21.65
N VAL A 311 -4.10 -16.91 -20.85
CA VAL A 311 -5.53 -17.14 -21.07
C VAL A 311 -6.23 -15.78 -21.15
N GLY A 312 -6.65 -15.42 -22.37
CA GLY A 312 -7.07 -14.06 -22.65
C GLY A 312 -5.88 -13.09 -22.57
N GLN A 313 -5.98 -12.10 -21.68
CA GLN A 313 -4.89 -11.15 -21.44
C GLN A 313 -4.04 -11.54 -20.20
N ASP A 314 -4.50 -12.49 -19.41
CA ASP A 314 -3.87 -12.86 -18.14
C ASP A 314 -2.77 -13.92 -18.37
N TYR A 315 -1.63 -13.73 -17.70
CA TYR A 315 -0.61 -14.76 -17.61
C TYR A 315 -1.04 -15.83 -16.61
N THR A 316 -0.66 -17.07 -16.90
CA THR A 316 -0.84 -18.20 -15.98
C THR A 316 0.49 -18.56 -15.29
N SER A 317 0.48 -19.43 -14.28
CA SER A 317 1.70 -19.99 -13.68
C SER A 317 2.49 -20.88 -14.64
N TYR A 318 1.93 -21.12 -15.83
CA TYR A 318 2.48 -22.03 -16.82
C TYR A 318 3.28 -21.31 -17.89
N ALA A 319 4.36 -21.97 -18.32
CA ALA A 319 5.19 -21.53 -19.43
C ALA A 319 5.55 -22.75 -20.30
N LYS A 320 6.11 -22.49 -21.46
CA LYS A 320 6.61 -23.54 -22.36
C LYS A 320 7.83 -23.08 -23.15
N ASP A 321 8.66 -24.03 -23.51
CA ASP A 321 9.62 -23.89 -24.58
C ASP A 321 9.32 -24.88 -25.71
N ARG A 322 10.23 -25.15 -26.63
CA ARG A 322 10.02 -26.10 -27.75
C ARG A 322 9.90 -27.58 -27.34
N LYS A 323 10.22 -27.93 -26.08
CA LYS A 323 10.25 -29.32 -25.61
C LYS A 323 9.37 -29.58 -24.40
N ASN A 324 9.29 -28.64 -23.49
CA ASN A 324 8.74 -28.82 -22.17
C ASN A 324 7.61 -27.84 -21.87
N ILE A 325 6.70 -28.27 -21.00
CA ILE A 325 5.78 -27.43 -20.27
C ILE A 325 6.37 -27.19 -18.89
N TYR A 326 6.30 -25.98 -18.41
CA TYR A 326 6.76 -25.59 -17.07
C TYR A 326 5.57 -25.08 -16.26
N CYS A 327 5.59 -25.37 -14.98
CA CYS A 327 4.70 -24.77 -14.01
C CYS A 327 5.50 -24.36 -12.78
N GLU A 328 5.37 -23.12 -12.35
CA GLU A 328 6.12 -22.54 -11.23
C GLU A 328 7.63 -22.83 -11.30
N GLY A 329 8.22 -22.64 -12.47
CA GLY A 329 9.65 -22.82 -12.69
C GLY A 329 10.14 -24.24 -12.82
N ARG A 330 9.28 -25.26 -12.72
CA ARG A 330 9.62 -26.68 -12.82
C ARG A 330 9.03 -27.28 -14.07
N ILE A 331 9.71 -28.29 -14.64
CA ILE A 331 9.15 -29.09 -15.73
C ILE A 331 7.91 -29.84 -15.21
N LEU A 332 6.80 -29.70 -15.94
CA LEU A 332 5.58 -30.44 -15.65
C LEU A 332 5.74 -31.88 -16.21
N GLU A 333 6.20 -32.78 -15.33
CA GLU A 333 6.50 -34.15 -15.69
C GLU A 333 5.26 -34.86 -16.24
N GLY A 334 5.43 -35.60 -17.32
CA GLY A 334 4.35 -36.37 -17.97
C GLY A 334 3.39 -35.55 -18.83
N ALA A 335 3.55 -34.24 -18.89
CA ALA A 335 2.70 -33.40 -19.75
C ALA A 335 2.98 -33.63 -21.22
N ASP A 336 1.93 -33.86 -22.00
CA ASP A 336 2.03 -33.93 -23.44
C ASP A 336 2.11 -32.55 -24.08
N TYR A 337 3.30 -32.13 -24.41
CA TYR A 337 3.59 -30.81 -24.96
C TYR A 337 2.71 -30.45 -26.17
N LYS A 338 2.42 -31.42 -27.06
CA LYS A 338 1.70 -31.17 -28.31
C LYS A 338 0.22 -30.86 -28.10
N THR A 339 -0.36 -31.43 -27.06
CA THR A 339 -1.79 -31.30 -26.78
C THR A 339 -2.11 -30.41 -25.57
N PHE A 340 -1.08 -29.98 -24.85
CA PHE A 340 -1.24 -29.13 -23.67
C PHE A 340 -1.87 -27.79 -24.04
N ARG A 341 -2.95 -27.42 -23.33
CA ARG A 341 -3.67 -26.16 -23.53
C ARG A 341 -4.31 -25.67 -22.24
N ILE A 342 -4.43 -24.37 -22.15
CA ILE A 342 -5.17 -23.66 -21.11
C ILE A 342 -6.22 -22.79 -21.82
N PHE A 343 -7.46 -22.89 -21.37
CA PHE A 343 -8.57 -22.16 -21.98
C PHE A 343 -9.67 -21.90 -20.96
N LYS A 344 -10.54 -20.92 -21.26
CA LYS A 344 -11.74 -20.65 -20.48
C LYS A 344 -12.92 -21.43 -21.05
N GLU A 345 -13.72 -22.01 -20.17
CA GLU A 345 -15.02 -22.60 -20.54
C GLU A 345 -16.06 -22.24 -19.47
N LYS A 346 -17.31 -22.46 -19.77
CA LYS A 346 -18.38 -22.30 -18.80
C LYS A 346 -18.69 -23.63 -18.13
N ASP A 347 -18.81 -23.61 -16.80
CA ASP A 347 -19.25 -24.76 -16.02
C ASP A 347 -20.76 -24.96 -16.12
N GLU A 348 -21.29 -25.94 -15.37
CA GLU A 348 -22.73 -26.27 -15.33
C GLU A 348 -23.59 -25.11 -14.81
N ASN A 349 -23.03 -24.22 -13.98
CA ASN A 349 -23.68 -23.01 -13.46
C ASN A 349 -23.52 -21.79 -14.39
N ARG A 350 -22.88 -21.97 -15.55
CA ARG A 350 -22.52 -20.91 -16.52
C ARG A 350 -21.47 -19.92 -16.02
N GLU A 351 -20.74 -20.27 -14.95
CA GLU A 351 -19.60 -19.52 -14.49
C GLU A 351 -18.36 -19.81 -15.36
N GLU A 352 -17.56 -18.78 -15.59
CA GLU A 352 -16.34 -18.90 -16.39
C GLU A 352 -15.23 -19.55 -15.56
N ILE A 353 -14.77 -20.74 -15.96
CA ILE A 353 -13.69 -21.47 -15.30
C ILE A 353 -12.51 -21.65 -16.26
N VAL A 354 -11.31 -21.76 -15.67
CA VAL A 354 -10.09 -22.04 -16.41
C VAL A 354 -9.83 -23.55 -16.39
N LYS A 355 -9.71 -24.13 -17.58
CA LYS A 355 -9.32 -25.53 -17.78
C LYS A 355 -7.88 -25.62 -18.25
N ILE A 356 -7.13 -26.53 -17.64
CA ILE A 356 -5.73 -26.79 -17.93
C ILE A 356 -5.61 -28.30 -18.21
N LYS A 357 -5.29 -28.66 -19.43
CA LYS A 357 -5.22 -30.09 -19.80
C LYS A 357 -4.33 -30.41 -20.99
N ASP A 358 -3.92 -31.62 -21.07
CA ASP A 358 -3.44 -32.26 -22.30
C ASP A 358 -4.32 -33.50 -22.64
N LYS A 359 -3.88 -34.33 -23.55
CA LYS A 359 -4.64 -35.56 -23.94
C LYS A 359 -4.74 -36.61 -22.82
N ASN A 360 -3.80 -36.59 -21.86
CA ASN A 360 -3.68 -37.59 -20.82
C ASN A 360 -4.25 -37.15 -19.48
N HIS A 361 -4.06 -35.84 -19.15
CA HIS A 361 -4.30 -35.32 -17.81
C HIS A 361 -5.04 -33.97 -17.84
N GLU A 362 -5.76 -33.69 -16.76
CA GLU A 362 -6.23 -32.39 -16.37
C GLU A 362 -5.40 -31.92 -15.15
N TYR A 363 -5.05 -30.62 -15.13
CA TYR A 363 -4.20 -30.02 -14.10
C TYR A 363 -4.97 -28.92 -13.37
N ASP A 364 -4.54 -28.61 -12.15
CA ASP A 364 -5.00 -27.45 -11.39
C ASP A 364 -3.99 -26.28 -11.50
N GLU A 365 -4.34 -25.16 -10.88
CA GLU A 365 -3.50 -23.97 -10.83
C GLU A 365 -2.19 -24.18 -10.04
N ASN A 366 -2.15 -25.19 -9.17
CA ASN A 366 -0.99 -25.57 -8.34
C ASN A 366 -0.13 -26.65 -9.01
N CYS A 367 -0.27 -26.85 -10.32
CA CYS A 367 0.51 -27.82 -11.10
C CYS A 367 0.24 -29.31 -10.79
N GLN A 368 -0.85 -29.61 -10.09
CA GLN A 368 -1.20 -30.97 -9.72
C GLN A 368 -2.13 -31.60 -10.76
N ILE A 369 -1.94 -32.89 -11.02
CA ILE A 369 -2.89 -33.65 -11.84
C ILE A 369 -4.18 -33.82 -11.02
N LYS A 370 -5.30 -33.46 -11.61
CA LYS A 370 -6.61 -33.65 -11.01
C LYS A 370 -6.98 -35.13 -11.09
N ASP A 371 -7.08 -35.78 -9.95
CA ASP A 371 -7.60 -37.15 -9.85
C ASP A 371 -9.06 -37.20 -10.31
N LYS A 372 -9.36 -37.96 -11.36
CA LYS A 372 -10.73 -38.15 -11.86
C LYS A 372 -11.68 -38.86 -10.87
N ASN A 373 -11.18 -39.31 -9.73
CA ASN A 373 -11.91 -40.14 -8.76
C ASN A 373 -12.26 -39.47 -7.44
N LYS A 374 -12.20 -38.13 -7.35
CA LYS A 374 -12.51 -37.37 -6.11
C LYS A 374 -13.76 -36.47 -6.22
N PHE A 375 -14.78 -36.93 -6.96
CA PHE A 375 -16.10 -36.30 -6.91
C PHE A 375 -17.19 -37.36 -6.83
#